data_defcc4713f58dda80a64887e9b2f6392
#
_entry.id   defcc4713f58dda80a64887e9b2f6392
#
_cell.length_a   1.000
_cell.length_b   1.000
_cell.length_c   1.000
_cell.angle_alpha   90.00
_cell.angle_beta   90.00
_cell.angle_gamma   90.00
#
_symmetry.space_group_name_H-M   'P 1'
#
loop_
_entity.id
_entity.type
_entity.pdbx_description
1 polymer ?
#
loop_
_entity_poly.entity_id
_entity_poly.type
_entity_poly.pdbx_seq_one_letter_code
_entity_poly.pdbx_strand_id
1 'polypeptide(L)'
;YLENIAYLAQAMTLKLTDLGIAACWLTVNDSDRIKDAADIDSKLEVACVIGIGYRDKDNKETRLDIVSPSNVTMTKTELRAAPKIHLGCMLFDKQYGKAFNTDELYTELEDSLLAISHAQSFFNRQPYRVIVGDSEIYLVGVPDEMTCENDRHLNYGIAMFNFVAVIGSLRAEAPKWSFDAPTVDLALPEDVYYVGKCRI
;
A
#
# COMPACT_ATOMS: atom_id res chain seq x y z
N TYR A 1 7.48 -3.53 -12.40
CA TYR A 1 6.38 -3.03 -13.27
C TYR A 1 5.07 -2.89 -12.51
N LEU A 2 4.70 -3.85 -11.67
CA LEU A 2 3.43 -3.85 -10.95
C LEU A 2 3.33 -2.68 -9.97
N GLU A 3 4.43 -2.34 -9.27
CA GLU A 3 4.49 -1.19 -8.38
C GLU A 3 4.20 0.12 -9.12
N ASN A 4 4.75 0.28 -10.33
CA ASN A 4 4.53 1.48 -11.13
C ASN A 4 3.08 1.57 -11.63
N ILE A 5 2.49 0.45 -12.04
CA ILE A 5 1.07 0.39 -12.42
C ILE A 5 0.20 0.78 -11.24
N ALA A 6 0.44 0.19 -10.06
CA ALA A 6 -0.32 0.48 -8.86
C ALA A 6 -0.12 1.92 -8.36
N TYR A 7 1.09 2.46 -8.48
CA TYR A 7 1.40 3.87 -8.18
C TYR A 7 0.53 4.83 -9.01
N LEU A 8 0.46 4.61 -10.32
CA LEU A 8 -0.36 5.43 -11.21
C LEU A 8 -1.86 5.22 -10.98
N ALA A 9 -2.28 3.98 -10.81
CA ALA A 9 -3.67 3.64 -10.56
C ALA A 9 -4.16 4.21 -9.21
N GLN A 10 -3.28 4.28 -8.21
CA GLN A 10 -3.60 4.92 -6.93
C GLN A 10 -3.80 6.43 -7.08
N ALA A 11 -3.02 7.11 -7.91
CA ALA A 11 -3.27 8.51 -8.25
C ALA A 11 -4.67 8.70 -8.83
N MET A 12 -5.09 7.79 -9.71
CA MET A 12 -6.44 7.81 -10.29
C MET A 12 -7.52 7.58 -9.22
N THR A 13 -7.34 6.59 -8.32
CA THR A 13 -8.33 6.31 -7.28
C THR A 13 -8.50 7.48 -6.30
N LEU A 14 -7.42 8.16 -5.92
CA LEU A 14 -7.51 9.36 -5.09
C LEU A 14 -8.21 10.51 -5.84
N LYS A 15 -7.95 10.67 -7.14
CA LYS A 15 -8.66 11.67 -7.94
C LYS A 15 -10.15 11.37 -8.08
N LEU A 16 -10.53 10.09 -8.24
CA LEU A 16 -11.92 9.67 -8.24
C LEU A 16 -12.61 10.00 -6.89
N THR A 17 -11.91 9.75 -5.79
CA THR A 17 -12.42 10.08 -4.45
C THR A 17 -12.65 11.58 -4.28
N ASP A 18 -11.72 12.42 -4.76
CA ASP A 18 -11.86 13.88 -4.81
C ASP A 18 -13.09 14.33 -5.60
N LEU A 19 -13.46 13.58 -6.63
CA LEU A 19 -14.67 13.80 -7.44
C LEU A 19 -15.95 13.17 -6.84
N GLY A 20 -15.86 12.57 -5.65
CA GLY A 20 -16.99 11.92 -4.98
C GLY A 20 -17.35 10.54 -5.53
N ILE A 21 -16.45 9.92 -6.32
CA ILE A 21 -16.62 8.58 -6.89
C ILE A 21 -15.84 7.59 -6.02
N ALA A 22 -16.51 6.55 -5.56
CA ALA A 22 -15.87 5.46 -4.84
C ALA A 22 -15.11 4.53 -5.79
N ALA A 23 -14.00 3.99 -5.32
CA ALA A 23 -13.18 3.04 -6.04
C ALA A 23 -12.88 1.81 -5.16
N CYS A 24 -12.82 0.64 -5.77
CA CYS A 24 -12.48 -0.61 -5.11
C CYS A 24 -11.48 -1.40 -5.97
N TRP A 25 -10.33 -1.73 -5.39
CA TRP A 25 -9.35 -2.60 -6.01
C TRP A 25 -9.83 -4.04 -5.99
N LEU A 26 -9.68 -4.74 -7.11
CA LEU A 26 -10.11 -6.11 -7.31
C LEU A 26 -8.92 -6.96 -7.73
N THR A 27 -8.80 -8.16 -7.16
CA THR A 27 -7.80 -9.14 -7.55
C THR A 27 -8.10 -9.72 -8.93
N VAL A 28 -7.08 -9.84 -9.76
CA VAL A 28 -7.16 -10.46 -11.07
C VAL A 28 -6.81 -11.95 -10.93
N ASN A 29 -7.83 -12.80 -11.02
CA ASN A 29 -7.64 -14.25 -10.98
C ASN A 29 -7.51 -14.89 -12.37
N ASP A 30 -8.04 -14.24 -13.41
CA ASP A 30 -8.06 -14.71 -14.78
C ASP A 30 -8.03 -13.52 -15.73
N SER A 31 -6.86 -13.25 -16.27
CA SER A 31 -6.62 -12.11 -17.17
C SER A 31 -7.38 -12.27 -18.50
N ASP A 32 -7.42 -13.46 -19.07
CA ASP A 32 -8.05 -13.69 -20.38
C ASP A 32 -9.57 -13.50 -20.28
N ARG A 33 -10.19 -14.03 -19.22
CA ARG A 33 -11.62 -13.81 -18.99
C ARG A 33 -11.98 -12.33 -18.82
N ILE A 34 -11.11 -11.55 -18.20
CA ILE A 34 -11.34 -10.09 -18.04
C ILE A 34 -11.19 -9.41 -19.41
N LYS A 35 -10.18 -9.77 -20.19
CA LYS A 35 -9.98 -9.23 -21.56
C LYS A 35 -11.17 -9.54 -22.45
N ASP A 36 -11.65 -10.77 -22.43
CA ASP A 36 -12.83 -11.20 -23.20
C ASP A 36 -14.08 -10.41 -22.80
N ALA A 37 -14.33 -10.25 -21.48
CA ALA A 37 -15.47 -9.50 -20.99
C ALA A 37 -15.43 -7.99 -21.30
N ALA A 38 -14.25 -7.43 -21.46
CA ALA A 38 -14.02 -6.02 -21.78
C ALA A 38 -13.75 -5.76 -23.28
N ASP A 39 -13.79 -6.79 -24.12
CA ASP A 39 -13.47 -6.72 -25.56
C ASP A 39 -12.05 -6.13 -25.82
N ILE A 40 -11.07 -6.59 -25.01
CA ILE A 40 -9.68 -6.14 -25.09
C ILE A 40 -8.85 -7.18 -25.85
N ASP A 41 -8.47 -6.87 -27.10
CA ASP A 41 -7.52 -7.65 -27.88
C ASP A 41 -6.07 -7.24 -27.53
N SER A 42 -5.47 -7.93 -26.56
CA SER A 42 -4.09 -7.67 -26.11
C SER A 42 -3.40 -8.96 -25.68
N LYS A 43 -2.09 -9.05 -25.98
CA LYS A 43 -1.22 -10.10 -25.47
C LYS A 43 -0.69 -9.82 -24.07
N LEU A 44 -0.94 -8.62 -23.53
CA LEU A 44 -0.51 -8.23 -22.19
C LEU A 44 -1.47 -8.82 -21.16
N GLU A 45 -0.92 -9.08 -19.97
CA GLU A 45 -1.70 -9.47 -18.80
C GLU A 45 -2.43 -8.26 -18.19
N VAL A 46 -3.60 -8.51 -17.59
CA VAL A 46 -4.30 -7.53 -16.78
C VAL A 46 -3.64 -7.48 -15.40
N ALA A 47 -3.03 -6.37 -15.08
CA ALA A 47 -2.32 -6.22 -13.81
C ALA A 47 -3.26 -5.96 -12.62
N CYS A 48 -4.30 -5.14 -12.82
CA CYS A 48 -5.31 -4.84 -11.79
C CYS A 48 -6.64 -4.45 -12.44
N VAL A 49 -7.70 -4.55 -11.65
CA VAL A 49 -9.03 -4.04 -11.99
C VAL A 49 -9.49 -3.14 -10.86
N ILE A 50 -10.07 -2.00 -11.19
CA ILE A 50 -10.64 -1.07 -10.23
C ILE A 50 -12.12 -0.87 -10.56
N GLY A 51 -12.98 -1.36 -9.68
CA GLY A 51 -14.42 -1.07 -9.74
C GLY A 51 -14.67 0.37 -9.29
N ILE A 52 -15.46 1.11 -10.05
CA ILE A 52 -15.83 2.51 -9.73
C ILE A 52 -17.34 2.68 -9.67
N GLY A 53 -17.82 3.57 -8.81
CA GLY A 53 -19.24 3.85 -8.69
C GLY A 53 -19.55 4.86 -7.60
N TYR A 54 -20.83 5.16 -7.44
CA TYR A 54 -21.28 5.99 -6.33
C TYR A 54 -21.53 5.12 -5.10
N ARG A 55 -21.07 5.63 -3.95
CA ARG A 55 -21.27 4.94 -2.68
C ARG A 55 -22.74 4.99 -2.26
N ASP A 56 -23.28 3.84 -1.87
CA ASP A 56 -24.53 3.77 -1.13
C ASP A 56 -24.29 4.23 0.31
N LYS A 57 -24.91 5.36 0.68
CA LYS A 57 -24.71 5.99 2.00
C LYS A 57 -25.44 5.26 3.13
N ASP A 58 -26.42 4.42 2.79
CA ASP A 58 -27.31 3.74 3.76
C ASP A 58 -26.80 2.33 4.13
N ASN A 59 -25.82 1.80 3.41
CA ASN A 59 -25.25 0.49 3.68
C ASN A 59 -24.18 0.51 4.77
N LYS A 60 -24.29 -0.44 5.71
CA LYS A 60 -23.24 -0.74 6.68
C LYS A 60 -22.07 -1.40 5.99
N GLU A 61 -20.88 -0.98 6.36
CA GLU A 61 -19.66 -1.63 5.84
C GLU A 61 -19.48 -3.01 6.46
N THR A 62 -19.13 -3.97 5.61
CA THR A 62 -18.74 -5.30 6.06
C THR A 62 -17.24 -5.29 6.32
N ARG A 63 -16.87 -5.63 7.55
CA ARG A 63 -15.48 -5.79 7.95
C ARG A 63 -15.15 -7.27 8.03
N LEU A 64 -14.03 -7.67 7.44
CA LEU A 64 -13.42 -8.98 7.60
C LEU A 64 -12.22 -8.86 8.53
N ASP A 65 -12.29 -9.53 9.68
CA ASP A 65 -11.17 -9.70 10.57
C ASP A 65 -10.52 -11.06 10.26
N ILE A 66 -9.36 -11.03 9.60
CA ILE A 66 -8.65 -12.23 9.12
C ILE A 66 -7.44 -12.45 10.02
N VAL A 67 -7.50 -13.47 10.86
CA VAL A 67 -6.37 -13.91 11.70
C VAL A 67 -5.52 -14.94 10.96
N SER A 68 -6.17 -15.86 10.25
CA SER A 68 -5.55 -16.85 9.37
C SER A 68 -6.55 -17.27 8.29
N PRO A 69 -6.16 -18.03 7.24
CA PRO A 69 -7.08 -18.52 6.22
C PRO A 69 -8.28 -19.29 6.75
N SER A 70 -8.12 -19.97 7.90
CA SER A 70 -9.17 -20.73 8.57
C SER A 70 -9.91 -19.99 9.67
N ASN A 71 -9.49 -18.77 10.01
CA ASN A 71 -10.06 -17.95 11.09
C ASN A 71 -10.41 -16.55 10.57
N VAL A 72 -11.56 -16.48 9.93
CA VAL A 72 -12.10 -15.24 9.34
C VAL A 72 -13.43 -14.93 10.02
N THR A 73 -13.55 -13.74 10.58
CA THR A 73 -14.79 -13.23 11.16
C THR A 73 -15.31 -12.06 10.34
N MET A 74 -16.59 -12.10 9.98
CA MET A 74 -17.27 -11.04 9.26
C MET A 74 -18.20 -10.27 10.21
N THR A 75 -17.97 -8.97 10.32
CA THR A 75 -18.81 -8.06 11.11
C THR A 75 -19.36 -6.94 10.24
N LYS A 76 -20.59 -6.50 10.51
CA LYS A 76 -21.15 -5.29 9.90
C LYS A 76 -20.98 -4.13 10.86
N THR A 77 -20.33 -3.07 10.41
CA THR A 77 -20.05 -1.89 11.24
C THR A 77 -20.44 -0.60 10.52
N GLU A 78 -20.72 0.42 11.30
CA GLU A 78 -20.89 1.80 10.80
C GLU A 78 -19.54 2.52 10.67
N LEU A 79 -18.45 1.94 11.22
CA LEU A 79 -17.10 2.49 11.08
C LEU A 79 -16.62 2.34 9.64
N ARG A 80 -16.18 3.44 9.07
CA ARG A 80 -15.77 3.54 7.66
C ARG A 80 -14.30 3.31 7.41
N ALA A 81 -13.53 2.98 8.43
CA ALA A 81 -12.09 2.75 8.33
C ALA A 81 -11.73 1.36 8.83
N ALA A 82 -11.02 0.58 8.03
CA ALA A 82 -10.39 -0.65 8.47
C ALA A 82 -9.27 -0.31 9.47
N PRO A 83 -9.10 -1.10 10.55
CA PRO A 83 -7.97 -0.91 11.46
C PRO A 83 -6.66 -1.09 10.71
N LYS A 84 -5.72 -0.21 10.96
CA LYS A 84 -4.40 -0.23 10.34
C LYS A 84 -3.33 -0.64 11.34
N ILE A 85 -2.20 -1.15 10.84
CA ILE A 85 -1.04 -1.39 11.69
C ILE A 85 -0.60 -0.06 12.28
N HIS A 86 -0.45 -0.03 13.60
CA HIS A 86 0.01 1.17 14.31
C HIS A 86 1.40 1.59 13.81
N LEU A 87 1.63 2.88 13.69
CA LEU A 87 2.86 3.42 13.11
C LEU A 87 4.11 2.88 13.83
N GLY A 88 4.11 2.83 15.17
CA GLY A 88 5.20 2.25 15.96
C GLY A 88 5.47 0.75 15.73
N CYS A 89 4.51 0.01 15.13
CA CYS A 89 4.71 -1.39 14.72
C CYS A 89 5.11 -1.50 13.24
N MET A 90 4.95 -0.42 12.48
CA MET A 90 5.28 -0.37 11.05
C MET A 90 6.70 0.14 10.81
N LEU A 91 7.21 1.01 11.70
CA LEU A 91 8.48 1.70 11.54
C LEU A 91 9.62 1.02 12.29
N PHE A 92 10.78 1.00 11.65
CA PHE A 92 12.05 0.57 12.27
C PHE A 92 13.10 1.67 12.13
N ASP A 93 14.00 1.79 13.11
CA ASP A 93 15.11 2.74 13.11
C ASP A 93 16.36 2.15 12.46
N LYS A 94 16.72 2.65 11.27
CA LYS A 94 17.93 2.32 10.49
C LYS A 94 18.10 0.85 10.11
N GLN A 95 17.57 -0.09 10.89
CA GLN A 95 17.67 -1.54 10.66
C GLN A 95 16.34 -2.21 11.01
N TYR A 96 16.01 -3.27 10.29
CA TYR A 96 14.82 -4.07 10.57
C TYR A 96 14.84 -4.62 12.00
N GLY A 97 13.70 -4.59 12.66
CA GLY A 97 13.55 -5.09 14.03
C GLY A 97 13.95 -4.09 15.13
N LYS A 98 14.63 -3.00 14.82
CA LYS A 98 14.88 -1.93 15.79
C LYS A 98 13.68 -0.99 15.86
N ALA A 99 13.06 -0.89 17.03
CA ALA A 99 11.92 -0.02 17.24
C ALA A 99 12.28 1.44 16.93
N PHE A 100 11.44 2.11 16.15
CA PHE A 100 11.57 3.53 15.88
C PHE A 100 10.82 4.34 16.95
N ASN A 101 11.44 5.41 17.45
CA ASN A 101 10.78 6.35 18.37
C ASN A 101 9.93 7.34 17.55
N THR A 102 8.63 7.15 17.54
CA THR A 102 7.70 8.01 16.76
C THR A 102 7.65 9.44 17.25
N ASP A 103 8.05 9.74 18.49
CA ASP A 103 8.12 11.11 19.03
C ASP A 103 9.23 11.94 18.39
N GLU A 104 10.16 11.30 17.66
CA GLU A 104 11.24 11.98 16.92
C GLU A 104 10.83 12.37 15.49
N LEU A 105 9.63 12.01 15.05
CA LEU A 105 9.14 12.39 13.73
C LEU A 105 8.79 13.87 13.67
N TYR A 106 9.27 14.57 12.66
CA TYR A 106 8.73 15.89 12.32
C TYR A 106 7.44 15.72 11.52
N THR A 107 6.53 16.67 11.66
CA THR A 107 5.14 16.59 11.20
C THR A 107 4.98 16.14 9.74
N GLU A 108 5.79 16.69 8.82
CA GLU A 108 5.70 16.34 7.39
C GLU A 108 6.01 14.86 7.13
N LEU A 109 7.00 14.31 7.83
CA LEU A 109 7.37 12.90 7.69
C LEU A 109 6.36 12.00 8.38
N GLU A 110 5.85 12.39 9.55
CA GLU A 110 4.80 11.67 10.26
C GLU A 110 3.55 11.52 9.41
N ASP A 111 3.01 12.62 8.85
CA ASP A 111 1.84 12.61 7.98
C ASP A 111 2.05 11.72 6.75
N SER A 112 3.25 11.76 6.17
CA SER A 112 3.60 10.96 5.00
C SER A 112 3.72 9.47 5.32
N LEU A 113 4.26 9.12 6.48
CA LEU A 113 4.34 7.73 6.96
C LEU A 113 2.96 7.20 7.40
N LEU A 114 2.11 8.07 7.98
CA LEU A 114 0.71 7.75 8.23
C LEU A 114 -0.04 7.45 6.92
N ALA A 115 0.26 8.15 5.83
CA ALA A 115 -0.32 7.85 4.52
C ALA A 115 0.08 6.46 3.99
N ILE A 116 1.30 5.98 4.26
CA ILE A 116 1.70 4.58 4.01
C ILE A 116 0.86 3.64 4.89
N SER A 117 0.78 3.90 6.20
CA SER A 117 0.03 3.08 7.14
C SER A 117 -1.46 2.99 6.78
N HIS A 118 -2.04 4.07 6.24
CA HIS A 118 -3.44 4.11 5.82
C HIS A 118 -3.69 3.61 4.38
N ALA A 119 -2.65 3.26 3.64
CA ALA A 119 -2.79 2.73 2.30
C ALA A 119 -3.69 1.48 2.29
N GLN A 120 -4.56 1.38 1.29
CA GLN A 120 -5.32 0.16 1.09
C GLN A 120 -4.39 -0.98 0.65
N SER A 121 -4.75 -2.18 1.05
CA SER A 121 -4.03 -3.38 0.68
C SER A 121 -5.00 -4.56 0.57
N PHE A 122 -4.59 -5.61 -0.12
CA PHE A 122 -5.37 -6.83 -0.25
C PHE A 122 -5.78 -7.35 1.13
N PHE A 123 -7.08 -7.53 1.36
CA PHE A 123 -7.67 -7.87 2.66
C PHE A 123 -7.14 -7.04 3.85
N ASN A 124 -6.65 -5.82 3.60
CA ASN A 124 -6.03 -4.96 4.61
C ASN A 124 -4.81 -5.60 5.31
N ARG A 125 -4.07 -6.47 4.62
CA ARG A 125 -2.94 -7.23 5.18
C ARG A 125 -1.71 -6.38 5.44
N GLN A 126 -1.49 -5.31 4.65
CA GLN A 126 -0.34 -4.41 4.77
C GLN A 126 1.00 -5.18 4.83
N PRO A 127 1.34 -5.96 3.75
CA PRO A 127 2.49 -6.86 3.75
C PRO A 127 3.81 -6.10 3.55
N TYR A 128 3.99 -5.01 4.29
CA TYR A 128 5.17 -4.15 4.20
C TYR A 128 5.48 -3.47 5.53
N ARG A 129 6.74 -3.03 5.68
CA ARG A 129 7.24 -2.19 6.77
C ARG A 129 8.12 -1.10 6.20
N VAL A 130 8.45 -0.11 7.02
CA VAL A 130 9.32 1.01 6.65
C VAL A 130 10.50 1.08 7.61
N ILE A 131 11.70 1.17 7.07
CA ILE A 131 12.90 1.48 7.83
C ILE A 131 13.23 2.95 7.58
N VAL A 132 13.32 3.73 8.64
CA VAL A 132 13.64 5.16 8.59
C VAL A 132 15.14 5.32 8.81
N GLY A 133 15.84 5.80 7.81
CA GLY A 133 17.26 6.15 7.87
C GLY A 133 17.48 7.65 8.10
N ASP A 134 18.73 8.09 8.04
CA ASP A 134 19.08 9.50 8.30
C ASP A 134 18.58 10.47 7.20
N SER A 135 18.48 10.02 5.96
CA SER A 135 18.09 10.84 4.80
C SER A 135 17.22 10.11 3.79
N GLU A 136 16.92 8.86 4.04
CA GLU A 136 16.11 8.00 3.18
C GLU A 136 15.20 7.13 4.04
N ILE A 137 14.02 6.80 3.50
CA ILE A 137 13.20 5.70 4.00
C ILE A 137 13.33 4.51 3.04
N TYR A 138 13.20 3.32 3.60
CA TYR A 138 13.26 2.07 2.85
C TYR A 138 11.96 1.30 3.07
N LEU A 139 11.25 1.02 1.97
CA LEU A 139 10.10 0.13 2.00
C LEU A 139 10.60 -1.30 1.88
N VAL A 140 10.15 -2.17 2.78
CA VAL A 140 10.48 -3.59 2.78
C VAL A 140 9.21 -4.43 2.78
N GLY A 141 9.22 -5.52 2.02
CA GLY A 141 8.14 -6.47 1.97
C GLY A 141 8.29 -7.51 3.08
N VAL A 142 7.20 -7.82 3.77
CA VAL A 142 7.17 -8.87 4.79
C VAL A 142 6.32 -10.05 4.32
N PRO A 143 6.61 -11.27 4.78
CA PRO A 143 5.85 -12.45 4.39
C PRO A 143 4.39 -12.32 4.79
N ASP A 144 3.50 -12.75 3.91
CA ASP A 144 2.08 -12.85 4.15
C ASP A 144 1.50 -13.98 3.29
N GLU A 145 0.97 -15.00 3.95
CA GLU A 145 0.44 -16.20 3.30
C GLU A 145 -0.86 -15.98 2.52
N MET A 146 -1.57 -14.88 2.82
CA MET A 146 -2.85 -14.55 2.20
C MET A 146 -2.69 -13.72 0.92
N THR A 147 -1.56 -13.05 0.74
CA THR A 147 -1.35 -12.14 -0.38
C THR A 147 -0.48 -12.80 -1.45
N CYS A 148 -1.01 -12.96 -2.66
CA CYS A 148 -0.22 -13.46 -3.78
C CYS A 148 0.86 -12.44 -4.19
N GLU A 149 1.82 -12.88 -5.00
CA GLU A 149 2.96 -12.05 -5.42
C GLU A 149 2.52 -10.77 -6.14
N ASN A 150 1.59 -10.89 -7.09
CA ASN A 150 1.09 -9.74 -7.84
C ASN A 150 0.40 -8.71 -6.93
N ASP A 151 -0.50 -9.15 -6.06
CA ASP A 151 -1.20 -8.27 -5.12
C ASP A 151 -0.22 -7.61 -4.14
N ARG A 152 0.85 -8.31 -3.77
CA ARG A 152 1.91 -7.79 -2.90
C ARG A 152 2.62 -6.60 -3.55
N HIS A 153 3.05 -6.74 -4.81
CA HIS A 153 3.67 -5.67 -5.59
C HIS A 153 2.72 -4.49 -5.83
N LEU A 154 1.43 -4.76 -6.08
CA LEU A 154 0.43 -3.69 -6.18
C LEU A 154 0.30 -2.92 -4.86
N ASN A 155 0.28 -3.60 -3.72
CA ASN A 155 0.23 -2.95 -2.40
C ASN A 155 1.44 -2.03 -2.15
N TYR A 156 2.64 -2.40 -2.62
CA TYR A 156 3.83 -1.53 -2.51
C TYR A 156 3.68 -0.26 -3.33
N GLY A 157 3.23 -0.36 -4.58
CA GLY A 157 3.00 0.80 -5.43
C GLY A 157 1.96 1.77 -4.86
N ILE A 158 0.89 1.24 -4.26
CA ILE A 158 -0.12 2.04 -3.54
C ILE A 158 0.50 2.79 -2.37
N ALA A 159 1.27 2.08 -1.52
CA ALA A 159 1.94 2.67 -0.36
C ALA A 159 2.96 3.74 -0.76
N MET A 160 3.75 3.47 -1.81
CA MET A 160 4.71 4.41 -2.38
C MET A 160 4.04 5.69 -2.89
N PHE A 161 2.91 5.56 -3.59
CA PHE A 161 2.18 6.73 -4.08
C PHE A 161 1.63 7.57 -2.94
N ASN A 162 1.00 6.95 -1.94
CA ASN A 162 0.42 7.67 -0.81
C ASN A 162 1.48 8.49 -0.06
N PHE A 163 2.68 7.93 0.15
CA PHE A 163 3.80 8.66 0.74
C PHE A 163 4.16 9.91 -0.07
N VAL A 164 4.39 9.73 -1.38
CA VAL A 164 4.82 10.83 -2.26
C VAL A 164 3.72 11.87 -2.41
N ALA A 165 2.46 11.47 -2.45
CA ALA A 165 1.33 12.40 -2.55
C ALA A 165 1.27 13.36 -1.36
N VAL A 166 1.53 12.88 -0.14
CA VAL A 166 1.54 13.70 1.07
C VAL A 166 2.82 14.54 1.15
N ILE A 167 3.99 13.94 1.17
CA ILE A 167 5.25 14.67 1.33
C ILE A 167 5.51 15.65 0.18
N GLY A 168 5.10 15.28 -1.04
CA GLY A 168 5.23 16.14 -2.22
C GLY A 168 4.28 17.36 -2.19
N SER A 169 3.14 17.27 -1.48
CA SER A 169 2.24 18.41 -1.29
C SER A 169 2.80 19.45 -0.28
N LEU A 170 3.74 19.02 0.56
CA LEU A 170 4.36 19.83 1.61
C LEU A 170 5.72 20.42 1.20
N ARG A 171 6.27 19.99 0.06
CA ARG A 171 7.61 20.37 -0.42
C ARG A 171 7.56 20.98 -1.81
N ALA A 172 8.57 21.79 -2.13
CA ALA A 172 8.70 22.41 -3.45
C ALA A 172 8.90 21.39 -4.58
N GLU A 173 9.54 20.27 -4.28
CA GLU A 173 9.76 19.15 -5.21
C GLU A 173 9.37 17.84 -4.54
N ALA A 174 8.52 17.06 -5.21
CA ALA A 174 8.12 15.76 -4.74
C ALA A 174 9.30 14.77 -4.86
N PRO A 175 9.63 14.02 -3.80
CA PRO A 175 10.69 13.02 -3.87
C PRO A 175 10.29 11.85 -4.78
N LYS A 176 11.28 11.11 -5.23
CA LYS A 176 11.09 9.96 -6.12
C LYS A 176 11.58 8.69 -5.45
N TRP A 177 10.82 7.62 -5.63
CA TRP A 177 11.28 6.28 -5.27
C TRP A 177 12.37 5.80 -6.21
N SER A 178 13.40 5.17 -5.66
CA SER A 178 14.44 4.42 -6.38
C SER A 178 14.39 2.96 -5.99
N PHE A 179 14.65 2.10 -6.96
CA PHE A 179 14.80 0.64 -6.78
C PHE A 179 16.27 0.21 -6.74
N ASP A 180 17.20 1.17 -6.72
CA ASP A 180 18.62 0.89 -6.54
C ASP A 180 18.86 0.25 -5.18
N ALA A 181 19.80 -0.67 -5.11
CA ALA A 181 20.15 -1.33 -3.86
C ALA A 181 20.44 -0.32 -2.74
N PRO A 182 20.08 -0.63 -1.49
CA PRO A 182 20.42 0.22 -0.36
C PRO A 182 21.95 0.29 -0.20
N THR A 183 22.44 1.47 0.18
CA THR A 183 23.89 1.67 0.44
C THR A 183 24.30 1.34 1.86
N VAL A 184 23.33 1.01 2.70
CA VAL A 184 23.49 0.66 4.12
C VAL A 184 22.95 -0.75 4.37
N ASP A 185 23.45 -1.40 5.41
CA ASP A 185 22.93 -2.68 5.86
C ASP A 185 21.63 -2.47 6.63
N LEU A 186 20.53 -2.95 6.06
CA LEU A 186 19.20 -2.88 6.65
C LEU A 186 18.92 -4.02 7.65
N ALA A 187 19.83 -4.98 7.82
CA ALA A 187 19.69 -6.17 8.67
C ALA A 187 18.39 -6.97 8.41
N LEU A 188 18.04 -7.16 7.13
CA LEU A 188 16.81 -7.86 6.75
C LEU A 188 16.92 -9.36 7.05
N PRO A 189 15.89 -9.97 7.70
CA PRO A 189 15.74 -11.42 7.77
C PRO A 189 15.60 -12.04 6.38
N GLU A 190 15.83 -13.36 6.28
CA GLU A 190 15.81 -14.11 5.02
C GLU A 190 14.46 -14.00 4.26
N ASP A 191 13.37 -13.88 4.99
CA ASP A 191 12.00 -13.81 4.47
C ASP A 191 11.49 -12.37 4.26
N VAL A 192 12.30 -11.37 4.60
CA VAL A 192 12.00 -9.95 4.39
C VAL A 192 12.87 -9.40 3.26
N TYR A 193 12.29 -8.75 2.29
CA TYR A 193 13.02 -8.27 1.13
C TYR A 193 12.88 -6.76 0.91
N TYR A 194 13.94 -6.18 0.39
CA TYR A 194 13.96 -4.78 0.01
C TYR A 194 13.06 -4.53 -1.20
N VAL A 195 12.23 -3.49 -1.14
CA VAL A 195 11.33 -3.08 -2.22
C VAL A 195 11.85 -1.83 -2.92
N GLY A 196 12.18 -0.78 -2.16
CA GLY A 196 12.67 0.47 -2.72
C GLY A 196 12.97 1.50 -1.64
N LYS A 197 13.57 2.62 -2.03
CA LYS A 197 13.93 3.73 -1.14
C LYS A 197 13.46 5.07 -1.67
N CYS A 198 13.24 6.01 -0.77
CA CYS A 198 12.85 7.37 -1.09
C CYS A 198 13.60 8.36 -0.19
N ARG A 199 14.12 9.44 -0.76
CA ARG A 199 14.74 10.53 0.03
C ARG A 199 13.71 11.27 0.86
N ILE A 200 14.13 11.64 2.07
CA ILE A 200 13.33 12.42 3.01
C ILE A 200 14.04 13.71 3.43
#